data_e9bc551af4425bc8d1b548887d04fe9d
#
_entry.id   e9bc551af4425bc8d1b548887d04fe9d
#
_cell.length_a   1.000
_cell.length_b   1.000
_cell.length_c   1.000
_cell.angle_alpha   90.00
_cell.angle_beta   90.00
_cell.angle_gamma   90.00
#
_symmetry.space_group_name_H-M   'P 1'
#
loop_
_entity.id
_entity.type
_entity.pdbx_description
1 polymer ?
#
loop_
_entity_poly.entity_id
_entity_poly.type
_entity_poly.pdbx_seq_one_letter_code
_entity_poly.pdbx_strand_id
1 'polypeptide(L)'
;MDRRQKKTREAIFKAFTELLSSKHYAHITVGDIIERADVGRATFYAHFETKDFLLKELCKELFCHILDATEEGDENHRHIFNCDAPSSVILHLLQHLQNNDNNILDLLSCENNELFMRFFKENLKLLIKKHPQFYGNEKPEGLPEDYWINHVSVTFVETVGWWISCGMKESAQTLSDYFLMAISGK
;
A
#
# COMPACT_ATOMS: atom_id res chain seq x y z
N MET A 1 -20.08 -6.97 -9.13
CA MET A 1 -19.39 -6.38 -10.30
C MET A 1 -19.35 -7.41 -11.42
N ASP A 2 -19.72 -7.05 -12.66
CA ASP A 2 -19.72 -7.98 -13.80
C ASP A 2 -18.27 -8.43 -14.11
N ARG A 3 -18.12 -9.69 -14.56
CA ARG A 3 -16.82 -10.30 -14.93
C ARG A 3 -16.04 -9.45 -15.95
N ARG A 4 -16.73 -8.82 -16.89
CA ARG A 4 -16.14 -7.94 -17.89
C ARG A 4 -15.57 -6.67 -17.24
N GLN A 5 -16.32 -6.05 -16.33
CA GLN A 5 -15.88 -4.86 -15.60
C GLN A 5 -14.65 -5.17 -14.73
N LYS A 6 -14.62 -6.35 -14.09
CA LYS A 6 -13.47 -6.80 -13.31
C LYS A 6 -12.20 -6.91 -14.16
N LYS A 7 -12.28 -7.59 -15.30
CA LYS A 7 -11.15 -7.72 -16.24
C LYS A 7 -10.63 -6.38 -16.75
N THR A 8 -11.56 -5.45 -17.06
CA THR A 8 -11.19 -4.10 -17.51
C THR A 8 -10.46 -3.34 -16.40
N ARG A 9 -10.96 -3.40 -15.15
CA ARG A 9 -10.33 -2.78 -13.98
C ARG A 9 -8.91 -3.34 -13.75
N GLU A 10 -8.75 -4.66 -13.80
CA GLU A 10 -7.45 -5.34 -13.70
C GLU A 10 -6.47 -4.90 -14.79
N ALA A 11 -6.94 -4.78 -16.05
CA ALA A 11 -6.11 -4.32 -17.16
C ALA A 11 -5.64 -2.87 -16.97
N ILE A 12 -6.50 -1.98 -16.47
CA ILE A 12 -6.14 -0.59 -16.17
C ILE A 12 -5.12 -0.53 -15.03
N PHE A 13 -5.29 -1.29 -13.95
CA PHE A 13 -4.32 -1.36 -12.86
C PHE A 13 -2.96 -1.87 -13.35
N LYS A 14 -2.95 -2.96 -14.10
CA LYS A 14 -1.72 -3.53 -14.67
C LYS A 14 -0.98 -2.51 -15.54
N ALA A 15 -1.69 -1.85 -16.45
CA ALA A 15 -1.10 -0.82 -17.31
C ALA A 15 -0.52 0.34 -16.48
N PHE A 16 -1.23 0.76 -15.44
CA PHE A 16 -0.78 1.84 -14.57
C PHE A 16 0.48 1.47 -13.77
N THR A 17 0.51 0.27 -13.17
CA THR A 17 1.69 -0.20 -12.42
C THR A 17 2.91 -0.42 -13.33
N GLU A 18 2.71 -0.90 -14.56
CA GLU A 18 3.78 -0.99 -15.57
C GLU A 18 4.30 0.39 -15.98
N LEU A 19 3.45 1.41 -16.08
CA LEU A 19 3.89 2.78 -16.35
C LEU A 19 4.66 3.38 -15.18
N LEU A 20 4.26 3.11 -13.95
CA LEU A 20 4.96 3.55 -12.75
C LEU A 20 6.39 2.99 -12.64
N SER A 21 6.67 1.80 -13.20
CA SER A 21 8.04 1.24 -13.24
C SER A 21 8.97 1.95 -14.22
N SER A 22 8.45 2.73 -15.16
CA SER A 22 9.21 3.36 -16.23
C SER A 22 9.10 4.87 -16.31
N LYS A 23 8.09 5.46 -15.66
CA LYS A 23 7.79 6.89 -15.68
C LYS A 23 7.46 7.40 -14.28
N HIS A 24 7.97 8.58 -13.96
CA HIS A 24 7.53 9.31 -12.78
C HIS A 24 6.02 9.58 -12.85
N TYR A 25 5.30 9.43 -11.71
CA TYR A 25 3.84 9.59 -11.63
C TYR A 25 3.33 10.89 -12.27
N ALA A 26 4.03 12.01 -12.05
CA ALA A 26 3.64 13.31 -12.60
C ALA A 26 3.56 13.32 -14.14
N HIS A 27 4.37 12.52 -14.81
CA HIS A 27 4.46 12.43 -16.27
C HIS A 27 3.54 11.36 -16.89
N ILE A 28 2.89 10.54 -16.07
CA ILE A 28 1.90 9.56 -16.54
C ILE A 28 0.58 10.30 -16.80
N THR A 29 0.06 10.19 -17.99
CA THR A 29 -1.25 10.73 -18.39
C THR A 29 -2.32 9.65 -18.45
N VAL A 30 -3.60 10.04 -18.41
CA VAL A 30 -4.68 9.10 -18.69
C VAL A 30 -4.56 8.52 -20.12
N GLY A 31 -4.02 9.29 -21.06
CA GLY A 31 -3.71 8.83 -22.41
C GLY A 31 -2.76 7.63 -22.41
N ASP A 32 -1.64 7.73 -21.70
CA ASP A 32 -0.67 6.62 -21.59
C ASP A 32 -1.34 5.36 -20.99
N ILE A 33 -2.17 5.55 -19.98
CA ILE A 33 -2.83 4.43 -19.28
C ILE A 33 -3.82 3.71 -20.21
N ILE A 34 -4.69 4.45 -20.92
CA ILE A 34 -5.69 3.84 -21.80
C ILE A 34 -5.07 3.15 -23.01
N GLU A 35 -4.00 3.74 -23.57
CA GLU A 35 -3.23 3.14 -24.66
C GLU A 35 -2.59 1.82 -24.20
N ARG A 36 -1.93 1.82 -23.04
CA ARG A 36 -1.28 0.63 -22.48
C ARG A 36 -2.26 -0.45 -22.06
N ALA A 37 -3.44 -0.07 -21.56
CA ALA A 37 -4.49 -1.00 -21.12
C ALA A 37 -5.36 -1.52 -22.26
N ASP A 38 -5.19 -0.99 -23.48
CA ASP A 38 -6.04 -1.24 -24.64
C ASP A 38 -7.53 -1.02 -24.34
N VAL A 39 -7.86 0.14 -23.73
CA VAL A 39 -9.24 0.50 -23.39
C VAL A 39 -9.60 1.87 -23.96
N GLY A 40 -10.89 2.07 -24.22
CA GLY A 40 -11.39 3.39 -24.64
C GLY A 40 -11.42 4.39 -23.49
N ARG A 41 -11.31 5.69 -23.81
CA ARG A 41 -11.37 6.80 -22.85
C ARG A 41 -12.65 6.76 -22.00
N ALA A 42 -13.81 6.51 -22.61
CA ALA A 42 -15.08 6.37 -21.91
C ALA A 42 -15.08 5.18 -20.92
N THR A 43 -14.43 4.09 -21.30
CA THR A 43 -14.27 2.91 -20.45
C THR A 43 -13.40 3.22 -19.23
N PHE A 44 -12.30 3.96 -19.39
CA PHE A 44 -11.48 4.41 -18.27
C PHE A 44 -12.30 5.23 -17.28
N TYR A 45 -13.01 6.26 -17.76
CA TYR A 45 -13.79 7.14 -16.90
C TYR A 45 -15.03 6.47 -16.28
N ALA A 46 -15.50 5.35 -16.82
CA ALA A 46 -16.52 4.53 -16.17
C ALA A 46 -15.99 3.78 -14.93
N HIS A 47 -14.67 3.58 -14.83
CA HIS A 47 -14.02 2.90 -13.70
C HIS A 47 -13.30 3.85 -12.74
N PHE A 48 -12.66 4.88 -13.27
CA PHE A 48 -11.82 5.81 -12.51
C PHE A 48 -12.04 7.25 -12.97
N GLU A 49 -12.51 8.10 -12.08
CA GLU A 49 -12.79 9.51 -12.39
C GLU A 49 -11.53 10.28 -12.81
N THR A 50 -10.40 9.96 -12.19
CA THR A 50 -9.12 10.62 -12.43
C THR A 50 -7.95 9.64 -12.26
N LYS A 51 -6.76 10.04 -12.72
CA LYS A 51 -5.50 9.34 -12.43
C LYS A 51 -5.21 9.29 -10.92
N ASP A 52 -5.51 10.36 -10.19
CA ASP A 52 -5.31 10.42 -8.74
C ASP A 52 -6.26 9.48 -7.99
N PHE A 53 -7.49 9.32 -8.50
CA PHE A 53 -8.42 8.33 -7.98
C PHE A 53 -7.92 6.89 -8.24
N LEU A 54 -7.34 6.62 -9.42
CA LEU A 54 -6.71 5.33 -9.70
C LEU A 54 -5.54 5.05 -8.76
N LEU A 55 -4.70 6.06 -8.46
CA LEU A 55 -3.61 5.94 -7.48
C LEU A 55 -4.13 5.64 -6.07
N LYS A 56 -5.20 6.32 -5.66
CA LYS A 56 -5.88 6.07 -4.38
C LYS A 56 -6.39 4.63 -4.28
N GLU A 57 -7.03 4.15 -5.34
CA GLU A 57 -7.54 2.78 -5.41
C GLU A 57 -6.41 1.74 -5.43
N LEU A 58 -5.27 2.02 -6.07
CA LEU A 58 -4.08 1.17 -6.01
C LEU A 58 -3.58 1.02 -4.56
N CYS A 59 -3.46 2.13 -3.86
CA CYS A 59 -3.06 2.13 -2.45
C CYS A 59 -4.05 1.33 -1.58
N LYS A 60 -5.35 1.53 -1.81
CA LYS A 60 -6.41 0.80 -1.11
C LYS A 60 -6.36 -0.71 -1.38
N GLU A 61 -6.10 -1.14 -2.62
CA GLU A 61 -5.97 -2.57 -2.96
C GLU A 61 -4.84 -3.23 -2.17
N LEU A 62 -3.68 -2.56 -1.99
CA LEU A 62 -2.60 -3.07 -1.13
C LEU A 62 -3.10 -3.33 0.29
N PHE A 63 -3.71 -2.31 0.91
CA PHE A 63 -4.15 -2.43 2.30
C PHE A 63 -5.33 -3.40 2.48
N CYS A 64 -6.23 -3.51 1.49
CA CYS A 64 -7.26 -4.54 1.49
C CYS A 64 -6.65 -5.94 1.42
N HIS A 65 -5.65 -6.15 0.56
CA HIS A 65 -4.95 -7.43 0.48
C HIS A 65 -4.27 -7.81 1.81
N ILE A 66 -3.62 -6.85 2.49
CA ILE A 66 -3.01 -7.08 3.80
C ILE A 66 -4.07 -7.44 4.86
N LEU A 67 -5.24 -6.78 4.83
CA LEU A 67 -6.34 -7.03 5.76
C LEU A 67 -7.00 -8.40 5.52
N ASP A 68 -7.32 -8.73 4.28
CA ASP A 68 -8.04 -9.97 3.92
C ASP A 68 -7.18 -11.21 4.20
N ALA A 69 -5.86 -11.08 4.10
CA ALA A 69 -4.94 -12.15 4.46
C ALA A 69 -4.94 -12.50 5.96
N THR A 70 -5.45 -11.59 6.82
CA THR A 70 -5.56 -11.80 8.26
C THR A 70 -6.95 -12.29 8.72
N GLU A 71 -7.96 -12.13 7.87
CA GLU A 71 -9.31 -12.62 8.12
C GLU A 71 -9.50 -13.95 7.35
N GLU A 72 -9.49 -15.09 8.05
CA GLU A 72 -9.72 -16.41 7.45
C GLU A 72 -11.07 -16.43 6.73
N GLY A 73 -11.07 -16.59 5.40
CA GLY A 73 -12.20 -17.20 4.73
C GLY A 73 -12.90 -16.54 3.56
N ASP A 74 -12.36 -15.55 2.86
CA ASP A 74 -13.00 -15.11 1.62
C ASP A 74 -12.17 -15.48 0.37
N GLU A 75 -12.39 -16.72 -0.13
CA GLU A 75 -11.77 -17.24 -1.36
C GLU A 75 -12.17 -16.45 -2.64
N ASN A 76 -12.99 -15.42 -2.53
CA ASN A 76 -13.55 -14.70 -3.67
C ASN A 76 -12.90 -13.35 -4.00
N HIS A 77 -12.00 -12.84 -3.15
CA HIS A 77 -11.30 -11.58 -3.44
C HIS A 77 -9.94 -11.86 -4.09
N ARG A 78 -9.90 -11.87 -5.42
CA ARG A 78 -8.63 -11.82 -6.15
C ARG A 78 -8.16 -10.37 -6.19
N HIS A 79 -7.22 -10.04 -5.32
CA HIS A 79 -6.48 -8.78 -5.37
C HIS A 79 -5.48 -8.77 -6.54
N ILE A 80 -5.01 -7.57 -6.89
CA ILE A 80 -3.87 -7.40 -7.82
C ILE A 80 -2.56 -7.87 -7.17
N PHE A 81 -2.55 -8.03 -5.85
CA PHE A 81 -1.46 -8.61 -5.07
C PHE A 81 -1.73 -10.10 -4.83
N ASN A 82 -0.68 -10.92 -4.88
CA ASN A 82 -0.76 -12.35 -4.61
C ASN A 82 0.51 -12.80 -3.88
N CYS A 83 0.36 -13.37 -2.71
CA CYS A 83 1.47 -13.86 -1.90
C CYS A 83 0.99 -14.91 -0.89
N ASP A 84 1.94 -15.63 -0.28
CA ASP A 84 1.72 -16.43 0.92
C ASP A 84 1.78 -15.52 2.13
N ALA A 85 0.61 -15.18 2.70
CA ALA A 85 0.50 -14.21 3.79
C ALA A 85 1.19 -14.71 5.08
N PRO A 86 2.15 -13.94 5.64
CA PRO A 86 2.72 -14.23 6.95
C PRO A 86 1.72 -13.92 8.07
N SER A 87 1.93 -14.49 9.26
CA SER A 87 1.09 -14.26 10.43
C SER A 87 1.12 -12.82 10.97
N SER A 88 2.15 -12.04 10.61
CA SER A 88 2.31 -10.65 11.04
C SER A 88 1.88 -9.67 9.96
N VAL A 89 0.92 -8.82 10.28
CA VAL A 89 0.42 -7.73 9.41
C VAL A 89 1.53 -6.77 8.99
N ILE A 90 2.44 -6.43 9.92
CA ILE A 90 3.61 -5.57 9.65
C ILE A 90 4.54 -6.25 8.66
N LEU A 91 4.90 -7.49 8.94
CA LEU A 91 5.80 -8.26 8.09
C LEU A 91 5.23 -8.40 6.68
N HIS A 92 3.94 -8.67 6.57
CA HIS A 92 3.23 -8.79 5.29
C HIS A 92 3.33 -7.49 4.47
N LEU A 93 3.05 -6.34 5.09
CA LEU A 93 3.18 -5.04 4.44
C LEU A 93 4.63 -4.77 4.02
N LEU A 94 5.61 -5.04 4.89
CA LEU A 94 7.03 -4.83 4.60
C LEU A 94 7.54 -5.75 3.48
N GLN A 95 7.06 -6.98 3.38
CA GLN A 95 7.40 -7.91 2.29
C GLN A 95 6.91 -7.38 0.93
N HIS A 96 5.69 -6.85 0.85
CA HIS A 96 5.20 -6.21 -0.38
C HIS A 96 6.03 -5.00 -0.78
N LEU A 97 6.47 -4.20 0.19
CA LEU A 97 7.39 -3.10 -0.07
C LEU A 97 8.76 -3.59 -0.52
N GLN A 98 9.32 -4.63 0.11
CA GLN A 98 10.62 -5.22 -0.25
C GLN A 98 10.63 -5.78 -1.67
N ASN A 99 9.57 -6.44 -2.07
CA ASN A 99 9.40 -7.00 -3.41
C ASN A 99 9.08 -5.94 -4.46
N ASN A 100 8.86 -4.70 -4.04
CA ASN A 100 8.38 -3.59 -4.87
C ASN A 100 7.12 -3.96 -5.68
N ASP A 101 6.21 -4.70 -5.05
CA ASP A 101 5.00 -5.17 -5.68
C ASP A 101 4.17 -3.99 -6.21
N ASN A 102 3.83 -4.04 -7.51
CA ASN A 102 3.13 -2.97 -8.21
C ASN A 102 3.83 -1.59 -8.13
N ASN A 103 5.15 -1.57 -7.99
CA ASN A 103 5.98 -0.36 -7.96
C ASN A 103 5.63 0.63 -6.83
N ILE A 104 5.12 0.12 -5.70
CA ILE A 104 4.73 0.94 -4.55
C ILE A 104 5.95 1.57 -3.89
N LEU A 105 7.07 0.85 -3.85
CA LEU A 105 8.32 1.37 -3.30
C LEU A 105 8.81 2.59 -4.09
N ASP A 106 8.72 2.56 -5.41
CA ASP A 106 9.09 3.70 -6.27
C ASP A 106 8.21 4.91 -5.98
N LEU A 107 6.91 4.69 -5.72
CA LEU A 107 5.98 5.75 -5.29
C LEU A 107 6.36 6.33 -3.92
N LEU A 108 6.81 5.50 -2.97
CA LEU A 108 7.27 5.96 -1.66
C LEU A 108 8.59 6.73 -1.73
N SER A 109 9.45 6.39 -2.68
CA SER A 109 10.80 6.97 -2.85
C SER A 109 10.82 8.27 -3.67
N CYS A 110 9.74 8.60 -4.38
CA CYS A 110 9.68 9.78 -5.24
C CYS A 110 9.65 11.08 -4.45
N GLU A 111 10.41 12.10 -4.88
CA GLU A 111 10.44 13.43 -4.24
C GLU A 111 9.08 14.16 -4.22
N ASN A 112 8.20 13.92 -5.18
CA ASN A 112 6.87 14.55 -5.28
C ASN A 112 5.74 13.53 -5.03
N ASN A 113 5.84 12.79 -3.92
CA ASN A 113 4.91 11.72 -3.59
C ASN A 113 3.81 12.11 -2.58
N GLU A 114 3.63 13.41 -2.31
CA GLU A 114 2.72 13.91 -1.26
C GLU A 114 1.32 13.30 -1.33
N LEU A 115 0.77 13.19 -2.55
CA LEU A 115 -0.55 12.61 -2.77
C LEU A 115 -0.59 11.13 -2.39
N PHE A 116 0.42 10.35 -2.85
CA PHE A 116 0.51 8.94 -2.51
C PHE A 116 0.74 8.74 -1.01
N MET A 117 1.65 9.49 -0.41
CA MET A 117 1.93 9.45 1.02
C MET A 117 0.71 9.76 1.88
N ARG A 118 -0.14 10.68 1.43
CA ARG A 118 -1.42 10.97 2.10
C ARG A 118 -2.32 9.74 2.08
N PHE A 119 -2.53 9.12 0.91
CA PHE A 119 -3.35 7.91 0.79
C PHE A 119 -2.77 6.74 1.56
N PHE A 120 -1.44 6.57 1.51
CA PHE A 120 -0.75 5.52 2.25
C PHE A 120 -0.95 5.69 3.77
N LYS A 121 -0.71 6.89 4.30
CA LYS A 121 -0.90 7.19 5.74
C LYS A 121 -2.36 7.02 6.18
N GLU A 122 -3.33 7.44 5.36
CA GLU A 122 -4.76 7.25 5.66
C GLU A 122 -5.12 5.76 5.80
N ASN A 123 -4.70 4.93 4.84
CA ASN A 123 -4.97 3.49 4.87
C ASN A 123 -4.17 2.78 6.00
N LEU A 124 -2.92 3.19 6.24
CA LEU A 124 -2.11 2.68 7.35
C LEU A 124 -2.78 2.94 8.71
N LYS A 125 -3.32 4.14 8.94
CA LYS A 125 -4.07 4.45 10.17
C LYS A 125 -5.31 3.57 10.33
N LEU A 126 -6.02 3.27 9.24
CA LEU A 126 -7.17 2.36 9.26
C LEU A 126 -6.72 0.93 9.59
N LEU A 127 -5.61 0.48 9.01
CA LEU A 127 -5.01 -0.83 9.30
C LEU A 127 -4.64 -0.95 10.78
N ILE A 128 -3.91 0.03 11.33
CA ILE A 128 -3.50 0.08 12.74
C ILE A 128 -4.72 0.05 13.67
N LYS A 129 -5.77 0.81 13.34
CA LYS A 129 -7.01 0.85 14.14
C LYS A 129 -7.75 -0.48 14.15
N LYS A 130 -7.80 -1.18 13.01
CA LYS A 130 -8.45 -2.49 12.90
C LYS A 130 -7.65 -3.62 13.54
N HIS A 131 -6.34 -3.50 13.56
CA HIS A 131 -5.41 -4.53 14.03
C HIS A 131 -4.49 -3.96 15.14
N PRO A 132 -4.96 -3.92 16.40
CA PRO A 132 -4.13 -3.46 17.53
C PRO A 132 -2.83 -4.23 17.67
N GLN A 133 -2.79 -5.51 17.25
CA GLN A 133 -1.57 -6.33 17.21
C GLN A 133 -0.49 -5.77 16.24
N PHE A 134 -0.80 -4.79 15.40
CA PHE A 134 0.15 -4.13 14.51
C PHE A 134 1.36 -3.54 15.26
N TYR A 135 1.17 -3.10 16.48
CA TYR A 135 2.24 -2.52 17.30
C TYR A 135 2.70 -3.44 18.46
N GLY A 136 2.26 -4.71 18.47
CA GLY A 136 2.79 -5.77 19.35
C GLY A 136 2.47 -5.65 20.83
N ASN A 137 2.15 -4.48 21.33
CA ASN A 137 1.85 -4.19 22.73
C ASN A 137 0.59 -3.34 22.87
N GLU A 138 0.00 -3.34 24.05
CA GLU A 138 -1.11 -2.46 24.35
C GLU A 138 -0.66 -0.98 24.30
N LYS A 139 -1.56 -0.12 23.83
CA LYS A 139 -1.37 1.32 23.90
C LYS A 139 -1.04 1.76 25.32
N PRO A 140 0.01 2.60 25.53
CA PRO A 140 0.32 3.10 26.86
C PRO A 140 -0.89 3.76 27.52
N GLU A 141 -1.11 3.46 28.79
CA GLU A 141 -2.22 4.00 29.58
C GLU A 141 -2.15 5.54 29.61
N GLY A 142 -3.31 6.18 29.51
CA GLY A 142 -3.41 7.65 29.51
C GLY A 142 -3.18 8.35 28.17
N LEU A 143 -2.70 7.67 27.12
CA LEU A 143 -2.60 8.30 25.80
C LEU A 143 -3.94 8.25 25.04
N PRO A 144 -4.36 9.35 24.35
CA PRO A 144 -5.47 9.30 23.42
C PRO A 144 -5.23 8.31 22.27
N GLU A 145 -6.27 7.62 21.83
CA GLU A 145 -6.16 6.59 20.77
C GLU A 145 -5.69 7.19 19.44
N ASP A 146 -6.23 8.33 19.06
CA ASP A 146 -5.88 9.03 17.83
C ASP A 146 -4.43 9.51 17.80
N TYR A 147 -3.93 9.99 18.96
CA TYR A 147 -2.52 10.33 19.15
C TYR A 147 -1.64 9.09 18.94
N TRP A 148 -1.99 7.96 19.60
CA TRP A 148 -1.21 6.73 19.50
C TRP A 148 -1.17 6.18 18.06
N ILE A 149 -2.32 6.08 17.40
CA ILE A 149 -2.41 5.65 15.99
C ILE A 149 -1.56 6.56 15.09
N ASN A 150 -1.60 7.87 15.32
CA ASN A 150 -0.76 8.81 14.56
C ASN A 150 0.72 8.57 14.82
N HIS A 151 1.13 8.41 16.08
CA HIS A 151 2.51 8.13 16.48
C HIS A 151 3.04 6.86 15.81
N VAL A 152 2.31 5.74 15.92
CA VAL A 152 2.67 4.45 15.31
C VAL A 152 2.77 4.58 13.79
N SER A 153 1.82 5.25 13.14
CA SER A 153 1.82 5.41 11.69
C SER A 153 2.98 6.27 11.17
N VAL A 154 3.33 7.35 11.88
CA VAL A 154 4.49 8.19 11.52
C VAL A 154 5.78 7.42 11.72
N THR A 155 5.94 6.73 12.85
CA THR A 155 7.13 5.92 13.14
C THR A 155 7.31 4.83 12.07
N PHE A 156 6.23 4.18 11.64
CA PHE A 156 6.30 3.18 10.55
C PHE A 156 6.80 3.80 9.24
N VAL A 157 6.22 4.93 8.83
CA VAL A 157 6.61 5.61 7.59
C VAL A 157 8.07 6.05 7.62
N GLU A 158 8.54 6.63 8.73
CA GLU A 158 9.94 7.03 8.91
C GLU A 158 10.89 5.83 8.93
N THR A 159 10.47 4.70 9.53
CA THR A 159 11.23 3.44 9.50
C THR A 159 11.41 2.93 8.07
N VAL A 160 10.34 2.95 7.27
CA VAL A 160 10.41 2.58 5.84
C VAL A 160 11.29 3.57 5.07
N GLY A 161 11.16 4.88 5.30
CA GLY A 161 12.00 5.91 4.68
C GLY A 161 13.48 5.70 4.98
N TRP A 162 13.83 5.42 6.25
CA TRP A 162 15.18 5.07 6.63
C TRP A 162 15.69 3.82 5.90
N TRP A 163 14.89 2.77 5.84
CA TRP A 163 15.24 1.52 5.16
C TRP A 163 15.56 1.75 3.67
N ILE A 164 14.72 2.51 2.98
CA ILE A 164 14.94 2.89 1.58
C ILE A 164 16.26 3.67 1.44
N SER A 165 16.51 4.66 2.31
CA SER A 165 17.72 5.50 2.27
C SER A 165 19.01 4.70 2.50
N CYS A 166 18.94 3.61 3.26
CA CYS A 166 20.04 2.67 3.51
C CYS A 166 20.19 1.60 2.41
N GLY A 167 19.39 1.68 1.33
CA GLY A 167 19.42 0.73 0.22
C GLY A 167 18.80 -0.62 0.56
N MET A 168 17.86 -0.65 1.50
CA MET A 168 17.07 -1.83 1.90
C MET A 168 17.93 -3.06 2.27
N LYS A 169 19.03 -2.82 2.98
CA LYS A 169 20.01 -3.88 3.34
C LYS A 169 19.43 -4.88 4.33
N GLU A 170 18.52 -4.44 5.19
CA GLU A 170 17.88 -5.29 6.18
C GLU A 170 16.73 -6.08 5.54
N SER A 171 16.46 -7.27 6.07
CA SER A 171 15.27 -8.03 5.67
C SER A 171 13.99 -7.38 6.20
N ALA A 172 12.85 -7.66 5.56
CA ALA A 172 11.54 -7.22 6.06
C ALA A 172 11.28 -7.71 7.50
N GLN A 173 11.77 -8.91 7.87
CA GLN A 173 11.66 -9.42 9.24
C GLN A 173 12.47 -8.58 10.22
N THR A 174 13.75 -8.31 9.91
CA THR A 174 14.61 -7.49 10.76
C THR A 174 14.05 -6.08 10.95
N LEU A 175 13.51 -5.50 9.87
CA LEU A 175 12.89 -4.17 9.93
C LEU A 175 11.62 -4.17 10.79
N SER A 176 10.81 -5.23 10.69
CA SER A 176 9.64 -5.43 11.56
C SER A 176 10.05 -5.45 13.03
N ASP A 177 11.12 -6.16 13.36
CA ASP A 177 11.64 -6.24 14.73
C ASP A 177 12.15 -4.87 15.23
N TYR A 178 12.88 -4.12 14.39
CA TYR A 178 13.32 -2.74 14.72
C TYR A 178 12.14 -1.81 14.99
N PHE A 179 11.12 -1.85 14.12
CA PHE A 179 9.92 -1.04 14.31
C PHE A 179 9.21 -1.37 15.64
N LEU A 180 9.00 -2.67 15.93
CA LEU A 180 8.35 -3.11 17.16
C LEU A 180 9.16 -2.71 18.40
N MET A 181 10.49 -2.82 18.38
CA MET A 181 11.36 -2.34 19.47
C MET A 181 11.23 -0.82 19.67
N ALA A 182 11.20 -0.05 18.57
CA ALA A 182 11.11 1.40 18.65
C ALA A 182 9.82 1.90 19.29
N ILE A 183 8.67 1.24 19.01
CA ILE A 183 7.37 1.63 19.58
C ILE A 183 7.09 1.00 20.94
N SER A 184 7.75 -0.12 21.30
CA SER A 184 7.54 -0.80 22.59
C SER A 184 8.37 -0.19 23.72
N GLY A 185 9.41 0.59 23.41
CA GLY A 185 10.31 1.17 24.40
C GLY A 185 11.13 0.14 25.20
N LYS A 186 11.33 -1.07 24.62
CA LYS A 186 12.10 -2.16 25.24
C LYS A 186 13.38 -2.43 24.48
#